data_47d28dcc8db787b92d75ac88ae65d58f
#
_entry.id   47d28dcc8db787b92d75ac88ae65d58f
#
_cell.length_a   1.000
_cell.length_b   1.000
_cell.length_c   1.000
_cell.angle_alpha   90.00
_cell.angle_beta   90.00
_cell.angle_gamma   90.00
#
_symmetry.space_group_name_H-M   'P 1'
#
loop_
_entity.id
_entity.type
_entity.pdbx_description
1 polymer ?
#
loop_
_entity_poly.entity_id
_entity_poly.type
_entity_poly.pdbx_seq_one_letter_code
_entity_poly.pdbx_strand_id
1 'polypeptide(L)'
;MRQRYAAHYLKLGSSITMYPLLEVEEGRIVSLTTFTEEQEGIIFLNGIIQLVSEGEVPFENIDPTSLTLLTSEQMMELIQGYEVPLTLELPKQ
;
A
#
# COMPACT_ATOMS: atom_id res chain seq x y z
N MET A 1 -9.24 2.66 15.74
CA MET A 1 -7.86 3.11 16.01
C MET A 1 -7.10 3.24 14.71
N ARG A 2 -6.41 4.35 14.51
CA ARG A 2 -5.63 4.61 13.31
C ARG A 2 -4.21 4.06 13.45
N GLN A 3 -3.75 3.37 12.43
CA GLN A 3 -2.39 2.87 12.37
C GLN A 3 -1.68 3.49 11.18
N ARG A 4 -0.38 3.70 11.31
CA ARG A 4 0.45 4.22 10.22
C ARG A 4 1.51 3.20 9.84
N TYR A 5 1.58 2.92 8.55
CA TYR A 5 2.57 2.02 8.00
C TYR A 5 3.38 2.72 6.92
N ALA A 6 4.65 2.42 6.86
CA ALA A 6 5.50 2.80 5.74
C ALA A 6 6.19 1.55 5.21
N ALA A 7 6.51 1.55 3.94
CA ALA A 7 7.18 0.41 3.31
C ALA A 7 8.00 0.90 2.12
N HIS A 8 8.64 -0.03 1.41
CA HIS A 8 9.34 0.34 0.19
C HIS A 8 8.37 0.59 -0.96
N TYR A 9 7.28 -0.18 -1.03
CA TYR A 9 6.30 -0.10 -2.11
C TYR A 9 4.90 -0.42 -1.62
N LEU A 10 3.91 0.13 -2.31
CA LEU A 10 2.51 -0.26 -2.21
C LEU A 10 2.05 -0.71 -3.59
N LYS A 11 1.49 -1.90 -3.69
CA LYS A 11 1.04 -2.50 -4.95
C LYS A 11 -0.47 -2.65 -4.98
N LEU A 12 -1.08 -2.26 -6.11
CA LEU A 12 -2.48 -2.52 -6.40
C LEU A 12 -2.60 -2.91 -7.86
N GLY A 13 -2.97 -4.17 -8.12
CA GLY A 13 -3.02 -4.68 -9.48
C GLY A 13 -1.66 -4.63 -10.16
N SER A 14 -1.57 -4.00 -11.32
CA SER A 14 -0.31 -3.81 -12.05
C SER A 14 0.36 -2.48 -11.74
N SER A 15 -0.12 -1.76 -10.73
CA SER A 15 0.39 -0.46 -10.34
C SER A 15 1.15 -0.52 -9.02
N ILE A 16 2.14 0.35 -8.87
CA ILE A 16 2.97 0.40 -7.68
C ILE A 16 3.31 1.85 -7.36
N THR A 17 3.42 2.19 -6.07
CA THR A 17 3.94 3.48 -5.65
C THR A 17 5.11 3.27 -4.69
N MET A 18 6.11 4.17 -4.74
CA MET A 18 7.33 4.07 -3.94
C MET A 18 7.18 4.78 -2.61
N TYR A 19 7.77 4.18 -1.59
CA TYR A 19 7.85 4.73 -0.24
C TYR A 19 6.50 5.25 0.26
N PRO A 20 5.47 4.40 0.30
CA PRO A 20 4.17 4.82 0.77
C PRO A 20 4.18 5.07 2.28
N LEU A 21 3.43 6.08 2.70
CA LEU A 21 3.04 6.27 4.10
C LEU A 21 1.52 6.16 4.14
N LEU A 22 1.04 5.10 4.77
CA LEU A 22 -0.37 4.76 4.85
C LEU A 22 -0.92 5.10 6.23
N GLU A 23 -2.08 5.73 6.27
CA GLU A 23 -2.90 5.73 7.48
C GLU A 23 -4.05 4.77 7.25
N VAL A 24 -4.22 3.85 8.18
CA VAL A 24 -5.21 2.78 8.08
C VAL A 24 -6.14 2.85 9.29
N GLU A 25 -7.42 2.80 9.04
CA GLU A 25 -8.44 2.79 10.07
C GLU A 25 -9.45 1.69 9.73
N GLU A 26 -9.66 0.77 10.67
CA GLU A 26 -10.57 -0.36 10.49
C GLU A 26 -10.30 -1.16 9.20
N GLY A 27 -9.01 -1.38 8.91
CA GLY A 27 -8.60 -2.16 7.73
C GLY A 27 -8.66 -1.40 6.42
N ARG A 28 -9.01 -0.11 6.44
CA ARG A 28 -9.11 0.71 5.23
C ARG A 28 -8.06 1.80 5.22
N ILE A 29 -7.52 2.08 4.04
CA ILE A 29 -6.60 3.20 3.86
C ILE A 29 -7.41 4.49 3.82
N VAL A 30 -7.12 5.38 4.78
CA VAL A 30 -7.78 6.69 4.85
C VAL A 30 -6.87 7.82 4.38
N SER A 31 -5.56 7.57 4.28
CA SER A 31 -4.61 8.54 3.76
C SER A 31 -3.42 7.82 3.15
N LEU A 32 -2.88 8.37 2.08
CA LEU A 32 -1.69 7.86 1.42
C LEU A 32 -0.82 9.04 0.98
N THR A 33 0.40 9.08 1.50
CA THR A 33 1.39 10.08 1.13
C THR A 33 2.72 9.37 0.88
N THR A 34 3.76 10.15 0.59
CA THR A 34 5.11 9.61 0.42
C THR A 34 5.86 9.72 1.75
N PHE A 35 6.47 8.61 2.16
CA PHE A 35 7.30 8.59 3.36
C PHE A 35 8.63 9.28 3.07
N THR A 36 8.97 10.32 3.84
CA THR A 36 10.18 11.10 3.64
C THR A 36 11.16 11.04 4.80
N GLU A 37 10.66 10.82 6.01
CA GLU A 37 11.50 10.73 7.20
C GLU A 37 10.81 9.94 8.29
N GLU A 38 11.59 9.37 9.20
CA GLU A 38 11.03 8.63 10.33
C GLU A 38 10.28 9.55 11.28
N GLN A 39 9.13 9.08 11.74
CA GLN A 39 8.30 9.77 12.72
C GLN A 39 7.80 8.74 13.73
N GLU A 40 7.52 9.19 14.93
CA GLU A 40 6.92 8.33 15.96
C GLU A 40 5.56 7.81 15.49
N GLY A 41 5.26 6.58 15.88
CA GLY A 41 3.96 5.98 15.58
C GLY A 41 3.86 5.38 14.20
N ILE A 42 4.94 5.32 13.43
CA ILE A 42 4.96 4.69 12.13
C ILE A 42 5.61 3.32 12.24
N ILE A 43 4.93 2.30 11.73
CA ILE A 43 5.46 0.95 11.63
C ILE A 43 6.08 0.81 10.25
N PHE A 44 7.41 0.71 10.18
CA PHE A 44 8.10 0.51 8.90
C PHE A 44 8.17 -0.98 8.59
N LEU A 45 7.68 -1.36 7.41
CA LEU A 45 7.68 -2.74 6.93
C LEU A 45 8.65 -2.87 5.78
N ASN A 46 9.57 -3.81 5.91
CA ASN A 46 10.55 -4.06 4.86
C ASN A 46 9.91 -4.90 3.77
N GLY A 47 9.65 -4.30 2.62
CA GLY A 47 9.05 -5.01 1.50
C GLY A 47 7.92 -4.26 0.82
N ILE A 48 6.95 -5.00 0.32
CA ILE A 48 5.84 -4.49 -0.47
C ILE A 48 4.52 -4.77 0.26
N ILE A 49 3.76 -3.71 0.51
CA ILE A 49 2.38 -3.85 0.98
C ILE A 49 1.51 -4.05 -0.25
N GLN A 50 0.63 -5.05 -0.22
CA GLN A 50 -0.27 -5.34 -1.33
C GLN A 50 -1.72 -5.04 -0.95
N LEU A 51 -2.46 -4.45 -1.89
CA LEU A 51 -3.90 -4.33 -1.79
C LEU A 51 -4.51 -5.35 -2.74
N VAL A 52 -5.37 -6.21 -2.20
CA VAL A 52 -6.01 -7.26 -2.98
C VAL A 52 -7.52 -7.20 -2.77
N SER A 53 -8.28 -7.48 -3.82
CA SER A 53 -9.72 -7.57 -3.70
C SER A 53 -10.12 -8.95 -3.16
N GLU A 54 -11.35 -9.05 -2.67
CA GLU A 54 -11.85 -10.30 -2.10
C GLU A 54 -11.75 -11.44 -3.12
N GLY A 55 -11.18 -12.56 -2.67
CA GLY A 55 -10.99 -13.74 -3.52
C GLY A 55 -9.66 -13.77 -4.26
N GLU A 56 -8.90 -12.68 -4.25
CA GLU A 56 -7.57 -12.66 -4.84
C GLU A 56 -6.51 -13.12 -3.84
N VAL A 57 -5.44 -13.68 -4.38
CA VAL A 57 -4.30 -14.14 -3.58
C VAL A 57 -3.14 -13.17 -3.81
N PRO A 58 -2.45 -12.72 -2.75
CA PRO A 58 -1.27 -11.86 -2.91
C PRO A 58 -0.17 -12.56 -3.72
N PHE A 59 0.56 -11.80 -4.50
CA PHE A 59 1.72 -12.33 -5.22
C PHE A 59 2.87 -12.58 -4.26
N GLU A 60 3.56 -13.71 -4.44
CA GLU A 60 4.71 -14.07 -3.60
C GLU A 60 6.00 -13.44 -4.11
N ASN A 61 6.17 -13.40 -5.42
CA ASN A 61 7.38 -12.87 -6.05
C ASN A 61 7.00 -11.71 -6.95
N ILE A 62 7.32 -10.49 -6.51
CA ILE A 62 6.99 -9.28 -7.24
C ILE A 62 8.27 -8.62 -7.72
N ASP A 63 8.32 -8.33 -9.02
CA ASP A 63 9.38 -7.51 -9.61
C ASP A 63 8.83 -6.09 -9.78
N PRO A 64 9.23 -5.12 -8.91
CA PRO A 64 8.71 -3.77 -9.00
C PRO A 64 8.95 -3.10 -10.36
N THR A 65 10.00 -3.51 -11.08
CA THR A 65 10.33 -2.92 -12.38
C THR A 65 9.36 -3.30 -13.48
N SER A 66 8.56 -4.36 -13.28
CA SER A 66 7.57 -4.80 -14.25
C SER A 66 6.21 -4.11 -14.09
N LEU A 67 6.08 -3.27 -13.05
CA LEU A 67 4.81 -2.63 -12.70
C LEU A 67 4.82 -1.16 -13.10
N THR A 68 3.61 -0.60 -13.27
CA THR A 68 3.45 0.83 -13.59
C THR A 68 3.63 1.66 -12.34
N LEU A 69 4.59 2.58 -12.35
CA LEU A 69 4.86 3.45 -11.21
C LEU A 69 3.87 4.61 -11.18
N LEU A 70 3.21 4.77 -10.05
CA LEU A 70 2.26 5.86 -9.81
C LEU A 70 2.76 6.75 -8.67
N THR A 71 2.33 8.01 -8.67
CA THR A 71 2.48 8.86 -7.49
C THR A 71 1.51 8.43 -6.41
N SER A 72 1.73 8.89 -5.17
CA SER A 72 0.81 8.60 -4.07
C SER A 72 -0.60 9.11 -4.36
N GLU A 73 -0.71 10.28 -4.99
CA GLU A 73 -2.02 10.84 -5.37
C GLU A 73 -2.73 9.97 -6.40
N GLN A 74 -2.01 9.54 -7.43
CA GLN A 74 -2.57 8.65 -8.45
C GLN A 74 -3.00 7.31 -7.86
N MET A 75 -2.19 6.76 -6.96
CA MET A 75 -2.52 5.50 -6.31
C MET A 75 -3.77 5.66 -5.42
N MET A 76 -3.90 6.77 -4.70
CA MET A 76 -5.07 7.01 -3.87
C MET A 76 -6.34 7.15 -4.72
N GLU A 77 -6.26 7.81 -5.87
CA GLU A 77 -7.38 7.88 -6.81
C GLU A 77 -7.79 6.49 -7.29
N LEU A 78 -6.82 5.64 -7.58
CA LEU A 78 -7.07 4.28 -8.01
C LEU A 78 -7.77 3.48 -6.89
N ILE A 79 -7.31 3.62 -5.66
CA ILE A 79 -7.90 2.96 -4.49
C ILE A 79 -9.35 3.40 -4.32
N GLN A 80 -9.61 4.70 -4.39
CA GLN A 80 -10.94 5.25 -4.20
C GLN A 80 -11.92 4.85 -5.31
N GLY A 81 -11.39 4.51 -6.49
CA GLY A 81 -12.19 4.05 -7.60
C GLY A 81 -12.66 2.60 -7.52
N TYR A 82 -12.15 1.83 -6.58
CA TYR A 82 -12.56 0.43 -6.41
C TYR A 82 -13.94 0.36 -5.76
N GLU A 83 -14.84 -0.39 -6.38
CA GLU A 83 -16.19 -0.60 -5.86
C GLU A 83 -16.26 -1.73 -4.85
N VAL A 84 -15.25 -2.60 -4.84
CA VAL A 84 -15.16 -3.72 -3.90
C VAL A 84 -14.15 -3.43 -2.80
N PRO A 85 -14.34 -3.98 -1.60
CA PRO A 85 -13.37 -3.80 -0.52
C PRO A 85 -11.99 -4.35 -0.89
N LEU A 86 -10.95 -3.61 -0.50
CA LEU A 86 -9.57 -4.05 -0.67
C LEU A 86 -9.03 -4.50 0.69
N THR A 87 -8.34 -5.63 0.68
CA THR A 87 -7.67 -6.17 1.87
C THR A 87 -6.21 -5.78 1.83
N LEU A 88 -5.71 -5.30 2.96
CA LEU A 88 -4.32 -4.92 3.13
C LEU A 88 -3.51 -6.16 3.51
N GLU A 89 -2.56 -6.52 2.66
CA GLU A 89 -1.65 -7.64 2.92
C GLU A 89 -0.26 -7.10 3.22
N LEU A 90 0.18 -7.29 4.46
CA LEU A 90 1.48 -6.79 4.91
C LEU A 90 2.57 -7.80 4.60
N PRO A 91 3.80 -7.33 4.25
CA PRO A 91 4.90 -8.24 4.03
C PRO A 91 5.33 -8.91 5.34
N LYS A 92 5.83 -10.13 5.22
CA LYS A 92 6.39 -10.84 6.38
C LYS A 92 7.71 -10.21 6.79
N GLN A 93 7.90 -10.05 8.07
CA GLN A 93 9.14 -9.49 8.64
C GLN A 93 10.01 -10.58 9.26
#